data_cb43285daf5613ca157fe6edbdf4ee15
#
_entry.id   cb43285daf5613ca157fe6edbdf4ee15
#
_cell.length_a   1.000
_cell.length_b   1.000
_cell.length_c   1.000
_cell.angle_alpha   90.00
_cell.angle_beta   90.00
_cell.angle_gamma   90.00
#
_symmetry.space_group_name_H-M   'P 1'
#
loop_
_entity.id
_entity.type
_entity.pdbx_description
1 polymer ?
#
loop_
_entity_poly.entity_id
_entity_poly.type
_entity_poly.pdbx_seq_one_letter_code
_entity_poly.pdbx_strand_id
1 'polypeptide(L)'
;MTRLLYLDQNYLSGIAKGKAAFRDLEPALRDAIARGALGVAESAVHERESAPRPDLRLLELLRGLSGGRRQPAEPDAAGREVRRRMAWTIEHELSGRRPRGGDAADLDALAVALTHGDLVTCDAFNADVVRGARLDARHRCELFTGRRPDVLALRVRLAELTPEGETP
;
A
#
# COMPACT_ATOMS: atom_id res chain seq x y z
N MET A 1 3.94 -17.73 -6.65
CA MET A 1 2.67 -16.95 -6.56
C MET A 1 2.97 -15.49 -6.76
N THR A 2 2.32 -14.81 -7.73
CA THR A 2 2.50 -13.38 -7.97
C THR A 2 2.13 -12.60 -6.72
N ARG A 3 3.06 -11.84 -6.14
CA ARG A 3 2.82 -11.04 -4.95
C ARG A 3 1.97 -9.82 -5.29
N LEU A 4 1.05 -9.44 -4.41
CA LEU A 4 0.20 -8.28 -4.58
C LEU A 4 0.68 -7.13 -3.71
N LEU A 5 0.93 -5.97 -4.34
CA LEU A 5 1.33 -4.73 -3.68
C LEU A 5 0.19 -3.71 -3.70
N TYR A 6 -0.08 -3.12 -2.56
CA TYR A 6 -0.85 -1.89 -2.42
C TYR A 6 0.10 -0.70 -2.25
N LEU A 7 0.02 0.27 -3.17
CA LEU A 7 0.77 1.53 -3.09
C LEU A 7 -0.14 2.64 -2.56
N ASP A 8 0.21 3.26 -1.45
CA ASP A 8 -0.52 4.42 -0.97
C ASP A 8 -0.19 5.70 -1.76
N GLN A 9 -0.97 6.75 -1.55
CA GLN A 9 -0.83 8.02 -2.25
C GLN A 9 0.54 8.69 -2.02
N ASN A 10 1.17 8.48 -0.86
CA ASN A 10 2.49 9.06 -0.56
C ASN A 10 3.58 8.47 -1.45
N TYR A 11 3.50 7.16 -1.73
CA TYR A 11 4.41 6.48 -2.64
C TYR A 11 4.22 6.95 -4.07
N LEU A 12 2.98 6.97 -4.56
CA LEU A 12 2.66 7.48 -5.89
C LEU A 12 3.14 8.92 -6.08
N SER A 13 2.85 9.79 -5.10
CA SER A 13 3.30 11.18 -5.11
C SER A 13 4.83 11.32 -5.03
N GLY A 14 5.49 10.45 -4.27
CA GLY A 14 6.94 10.41 -4.17
C GLY A 14 7.61 10.07 -5.50
N ILE A 15 7.08 9.07 -6.20
CA ILE A 15 7.51 8.65 -7.53
C ILE A 15 7.27 9.77 -8.54
N ALA A 16 6.03 10.26 -8.65
CA ALA A 16 5.64 11.29 -9.64
C ALA A 16 6.42 12.60 -9.48
N LYS A 17 6.78 12.97 -8.26
CA LYS A 17 7.62 14.15 -7.97
C LYS A 17 9.12 13.89 -8.14
N GLY A 18 9.54 12.70 -8.46
CA GLY A 18 10.96 12.34 -8.61
C GLY A 18 11.76 12.57 -7.33
N LYS A 19 11.15 12.40 -6.13
CA LYS A 19 11.88 12.55 -4.87
C LYS A 19 13.06 11.58 -4.82
N ALA A 20 14.21 12.03 -4.31
CA ALA A 20 15.47 11.28 -4.36
C ALA A 20 15.37 9.84 -3.84
N ALA A 21 14.63 9.60 -2.74
CA ALA A 21 14.43 8.25 -2.20
C ALA A 21 13.60 7.34 -3.11
N PHE A 22 12.71 7.92 -3.96
CA PHE A 22 11.78 7.19 -4.83
C PHE A 22 12.26 7.05 -6.27
N ARG A 23 13.42 7.67 -6.63
CA ARG A 23 13.89 7.77 -8.03
C ARG A 23 13.97 6.43 -8.76
N ASP A 24 14.48 5.41 -8.05
CA ASP A 24 14.70 4.09 -8.66
C ASP A 24 13.55 3.09 -8.35
N LEU A 25 12.49 3.56 -7.68
CA LEU A 25 11.41 2.68 -7.25
C LEU A 25 10.49 2.33 -8.43
N GLU A 26 10.16 3.30 -9.30
CA GLU A 26 9.31 3.03 -10.47
C GLU A 26 9.94 2.01 -11.43
N PRO A 27 11.22 2.13 -11.83
CA PRO A 27 11.89 1.10 -12.61
C PRO A 27 11.86 -0.28 -11.93
N ALA A 28 12.10 -0.36 -10.62
CA ALA A 28 12.06 -1.62 -9.88
C ALA A 28 10.65 -2.25 -9.84
N LEU A 29 9.60 -1.43 -9.70
CA LEU A 29 8.20 -1.89 -9.78
C LEU A 29 7.89 -2.45 -11.16
N ARG A 30 8.23 -1.71 -12.23
CA ARG A 30 8.00 -2.14 -13.62
C ARG A 30 8.73 -3.43 -13.95
N ASP A 31 9.97 -3.58 -13.49
CA ASP A 31 10.75 -4.79 -13.67
C ASP A 31 10.11 -5.99 -12.95
N ALA A 32 9.72 -5.87 -11.68
CA ALA A 32 9.06 -6.93 -10.94
C ALA A 32 7.70 -7.33 -11.57
N ILE A 33 6.94 -6.36 -12.10
CA ILE A 33 5.69 -6.60 -12.83
C ILE A 33 5.97 -7.33 -14.15
N ALA A 34 6.96 -6.88 -14.92
CA ALA A 34 7.33 -7.49 -16.21
C ALA A 34 7.80 -8.95 -16.04
N ARG A 35 8.48 -9.26 -14.94
CA ARG A 35 8.85 -10.64 -14.56
C ARG A 35 7.66 -11.49 -14.08
N GLY A 36 6.46 -10.93 -13.94
CA GLY A 36 5.29 -11.63 -13.37
C GLY A 36 5.37 -11.92 -11.88
N ALA A 37 6.35 -11.37 -11.19
CA ALA A 37 6.56 -11.56 -9.75
C ALA A 37 5.67 -10.66 -8.88
N LEU A 38 5.19 -9.54 -9.45
CA LEU A 38 4.42 -8.52 -8.75
C LEU A 38 3.16 -8.15 -9.52
N GLY A 39 2.05 -7.95 -8.79
CA GLY A 39 0.87 -7.23 -9.23
C GLY A 39 0.65 -6.01 -8.35
N VAL A 40 0.18 -4.91 -8.91
CA VAL A 40 -0.21 -3.70 -8.17
C VAL A 40 -1.72 -3.56 -8.20
N ALA A 41 -2.33 -3.17 -7.08
CA ALA A 41 -3.79 -3.01 -7.00
C ALA A 41 -4.20 -1.55 -6.84
N GLU A 42 -5.24 -1.14 -7.56
CA GLU A 42 -5.92 0.15 -7.42
C GLU A 42 -7.03 0.07 -6.39
N SER A 43 -7.34 1.19 -5.75
CA SER A 43 -8.51 1.34 -4.87
C SER A 43 -9.29 2.61 -5.22
N ALA A 44 -10.55 2.68 -4.79
CA ALA A 44 -11.38 3.89 -4.95
C ALA A 44 -10.79 5.10 -4.18
N VAL A 45 -9.98 4.86 -3.14
CA VAL A 45 -9.29 5.91 -2.39
C VAL A 45 -8.30 6.66 -3.30
N HIS A 46 -7.56 5.95 -4.15
CA HIS A 46 -6.63 6.58 -5.09
C HIS A 46 -7.30 7.60 -6.01
N GLU A 47 -8.51 7.30 -6.52
CA GLU A 47 -9.27 8.23 -7.36
C GLU A 47 -9.62 9.50 -6.60
N ARG A 48 -10.12 9.36 -5.39
CA ARG A 48 -10.51 10.48 -4.54
C ARG A 48 -9.32 11.35 -4.13
N GLU A 49 -8.21 10.74 -3.70
CA GLU A 49 -7.03 11.46 -3.24
C GLU A 49 -6.22 12.08 -4.38
N SER A 50 -6.32 11.55 -5.59
CA SER A 50 -5.63 12.10 -6.77
C SER A 50 -6.39 13.28 -7.39
N ALA A 51 -7.70 13.38 -7.17
CA ALA A 51 -8.54 14.42 -7.76
C ALA A 51 -8.06 15.86 -7.48
N PRO A 52 -7.55 16.24 -6.29
CA PRO A 52 -7.06 17.58 -6.00
C PRO A 52 -5.72 17.91 -6.70
N ARG A 53 -5.01 16.94 -7.23
CA ARG A 53 -3.67 17.10 -7.83
C ARG A 53 -3.56 16.41 -9.20
N PRO A 54 -4.39 16.81 -10.19
CA PRO A 54 -4.38 16.22 -11.53
C PRO A 54 -3.06 16.46 -12.27
N ASP A 55 -2.33 17.53 -11.92
CA ASP A 55 -1.01 17.88 -12.44
C ASP A 55 0.04 16.76 -12.22
N LEU A 56 -0.08 15.96 -11.19
CA LEU A 56 0.86 14.87 -10.89
C LEU A 56 0.57 13.58 -11.65
N ARG A 57 -0.56 13.48 -12.35
CA ARG A 57 -0.96 12.30 -13.15
C ARG A 57 -0.86 10.99 -12.37
N LEU A 58 -1.19 11.00 -11.08
CA LEU A 58 -0.99 9.86 -10.18
C LEU A 58 -1.81 8.64 -10.57
N LEU A 59 -3.06 8.86 -11.03
CA LEU A 59 -3.91 7.76 -11.52
C LEU A 59 -3.36 7.12 -12.79
N GLU A 60 -2.76 7.90 -13.65
CA GLU A 60 -2.15 7.40 -14.88
C GLU A 60 -0.91 6.54 -14.57
N LEU A 61 -0.05 7.00 -13.64
CA LEU A 61 1.06 6.22 -13.12
C LEU A 61 0.55 4.91 -12.52
N LEU A 62 -0.45 4.98 -11.64
CA LEU A 62 -1.01 3.80 -10.97
C LEU A 62 -1.61 2.82 -11.98
N ARG A 63 -2.42 3.29 -12.94
CA ARG A 63 -2.99 2.45 -14.00
C ARG A 63 -1.93 1.78 -14.87
N GLY A 64 -0.84 2.49 -15.15
CA GLY A 64 0.31 1.93 -15.86
C GLY A 64 1.05 0.83 -15.08
N LEU A 65 0.98 0.84 -13.75
CA LEU A 65 1.55 -0.20 -12.89
C LEU A 65 0.58 -1.35 -12.62
N SER A 66 -0.71 -1.06 -12.44
CA SER A 66 -1.73 -2.05 -12.06
C SER A 66 -2.24 -2.89 -13.23
N GLY A 67 -2.13 -2.35 -14.46
CA GLY A 67 -2.78 -2.96 -15.62
C GLY A 67 -4.31 -3.01 -15.47
N GLY A 68 -4.89 -2.12 -14.65
CA GLY A 68 -6.33 -2.07 -14.35
C GLY A 68 -6.80 -3.04 -13.26
N ARG A 69 -5.88 -3.72 -12.56
CA ARG A 69 -6.23 -4.58 -11.43
C ARG A 69 -6.75 -3.74 -10.27
N ARG A 70 -7.96 -4.04 -9.82
CA ARG A 70 -8.60 -3.35 -8.70
C ARG A 70 -8.73 -4.26 -7.49
N GLN A 71 -8.50 -3.70 -6.30
CA GLN A 71 -8.92 -4.36 -5.06
C GLN A 71 -10.44 -4.20 -4.85
N PRO A 72 -11.07 -5.05 -4.01
CA PRO A 72 -12.47 -4.86 -3.62
C PRO A 72 -12.74 -3.45 -3.10
N ALA A 73 -13.89 -2.88 -3.45
CA ALA A 73 -14.27 -1.53 -3.03
C ALA A 73 -14.57 -1.46 -1.52
N GLU A 74 -15.07 -2.56 -0.97
CA GLU A 74 -15.44 -2.69 0.44
C GLU A 74 -14.72 -3.89 1.08
N PRO A 75 -14.37 -3.78 2.39
CA PRO A 75 -13.81 -4.90 3.13
C PRO A 75 -14.81 -6.07 3.22
N ASP A 76 -14.33 -7.28 3.00
CA ASP A 76 -15.06 -8.51 3.31
C ASP A 76 -15.14 -8.76 4.83
N ALA A 77 -15.55 -9.95 5.26
CA ALA A 77 -15.68 -10.26 6.69
C ALA A 77 -14.33 -10.12 7.45
N ALA A 78 -13.23 -10.59 6.82
CA ALA A 78 -11.89 -10.49 7.40
C ALA A 78 -11.41 -9.02 7.42
N GLY A 79 -11.62 -8.29 6.34
CA GLY A 79 -11.30 -6.87 6.26
C GLY A 79 -12.09 -6.01 7.25
N ARG A 80 -13.38 -6.31 7.48
CA ARG A 80 -14.17 -5.62 8.51
C ARG A 80 -13.63 -5.87 9.92
N GLU A 81 -13.12 -7.07 10.20
CA GLU A 81 -12.47 -7.35 11.49
C GLU A 81 -11.17 -6.55 11.63
N VAL A 82 -10.33 -6.53 10.58
CA VAL A 82 -9.10 -5.70 10.53
C VAL A 82 -9.42 -4.23 10.78
N ARG A 83 -10.42 -3.69 10.09
CA ARG A 83 -10.88 -2.31 10.26
C ARG A 83 -11.30 -2.00 11.69
N ARG A 84 -12.13 -2.88 12.30
CA ARG A 84 -12.54 -2.70 13.70
C ARG A 84 -11.35 -2.69 14.65
N ARG A 85 -10.38 -3.58 14.43
CA ARG A 85 -9.17 -3.65 15.27
C ARG A 85 -8.32 -2.38 15.13
N MET A 86 -8.13 -1.87 13.91
CA MET A 86 -7.43 -0.60 13.69
C MET A 86 -8.15 0.56 14.37
N ALA A 87 -9.46 0.68 14.20
CA ALA A 87 -10.25 1.73 14.85
C ALA A 87 -10.12 1.67 16.36
N TRP A 88 -10.20 0.49 16.95
CA TRP A 88 -10.02 0.28 18.39
C TRP A 88 -8.61 0.71 18.85
N THR A 89 -7.56 0.35 18.13
CA THR A 89 -6.17 0.74 18.44
C THR A 89 -5.99 2.25 18.40
N ILE A 90 -6.59 2.92 17.41
CA ILE A 90 -6.55 4.39 17.31
C ILE A 90 -7.22 5.02 18.53
N GLU A 91 -8.40 4.54 18.90
CA GLU A 91 -9.20 5.10 19.99
C GLU A 91 -8.54 4.90 21.35
N HIS A 92 -7.94 3.73 21.61
CA HIS A 92 -7.49 3.34 22.95
C HIS A 92 -5.98 3.48 23.16
N GLU A 93 -5.19 3.28 22.11
CA GLU A 93 -3.72 3.27 22.22
C GLU A 93 -3.07 4.53 21.62
N LEU A 94 -3.75 5.21 20.67
CA LEU A 94 -3.20 6.35 19.93
C LEU A 94 -4.14 7.57 19.99
N SER A 95 -4.85 7.74 21.08
CA SER A 95 -5.95 8.72 21.26
C SER A 95 -5.56 10.21 21.14
N GLY A 96 -4.27 10.53 21.02
CA GLY A 96 -3.79 11.91 20.85
C GLY A 96 -4.07 12.54 19.48
N ARG A 97 -4.50 11.75 18.47
CA ARG A 97 -4.82 12.24 17.12
C ARG A 97 -6.32 12.53 16.97
N ARG A 98 -6.63 13.73 16.50
CA ARG A 98 -8.01 14.04 16.08
C ARG A 98 -8.35 13.37 14.75
N PRO A 99 -9.52 12.69 14.64
CA PRO A 99 -9.98 12.13 13.37
C PRO A 99 -10.07 13.18 12.26
N ARG A 100 -9.73 12.81 11.04
CA ARG A 100 -9.86 13.65 9.83
C ARG A 100 -10.93 13.09 8.92
N GLY A 101 -11.52 13.92 8.07
CA GLY A 101 -12.65 13.54 7.20
C GLY A 101 -12.40 12.48 6.14
N GLY A 102 -11.18 12.00 5.96
CA GLY A 102 -10.82 10.90 5.05
C GLY A 102 -10.51 9.58 5.76
N ASP A 103 -10.28 9.64 7.08
CA ASP A 103 -9.72 8.52 7.85
C ASP A 103 -10.54 7.21 7.73
N ALA A 104 -11.87 7.28 7.65
CA ALA A 104 -12.71 6.08 7.56
C ALA A 104 -12.47 5.29 6.27
N ALA A 105 -12.41 5.98 5.13
CA ALA A 105 -12.19 5.33 3.85
C ALA A 105 -10.74 4.88 3.66
N ASP A 106 -9.79 5.58 4.27
CA ASP A 106 -8.39 5.17 4.30
C ASP A 106 -8.22 3.89 5.12
N LEU A 107 -8.95 3.75 6.24
CA LEU A 107 -8.99 2.52 7.02
C LEU A 107 -9.66 1.37 6.26
N ASP A 108 -10.71 1.62 5.48
CA ASP A 108 -11.35 0.59 4.65
C ASP A 108 -10.40 0.09 3.56
N ALA A 109 -9.74 1.00 2.83
CA ALA A 109 -8.76 0.62 1.82
C ALA A 109 -7.55 -0.13 2.40
N LEU A 110 -7.05 0.31 3.55
CA LEU A 110 -5.95 -0.35 4.24
C LEU A 110 -6.37 -1.72 4.77
N ALA A 111 -7.60 -1.87 5.27
CA ALA A 111 -8.12 -3.16 5.73
C ALA A 111 -8.19 -4.18 4.58
N VAL A 112 -8.65 -3.77 3.40
CA VAL A 112 -8.62 -4.60 2.19
C VAL A 112 -7.18 -4.92 1.78
N ALA A 113 -6.28 -3.92 1.79
CA ALA A 113 -4.88 -4.12 1.44
C ALA A 113 -4.20 -5.13 2.37
N LEU A 114 -4.45 -5.08 3.68
CA LEU A 114 -3.88 -6.01 4.66
C LEU A 114 -4.43 -7.43 4.55
N THR A 115 -5.66 -7.60 4.10
CA THR A 115 -6.29 -8.93 3.97
C THR A 115 -5.98 -9.63 2.65
N HIS A 116 -5.69 -8.86 1.60
CA HIS A 116 -5.51 -9.39 0.25
C HIS A 116 -4.11 -9.12 -0.33
N GLY A 117 -3.33 -8.21 0.26
CA GLY A 117 -1.99 -7.84 -0.20
C GLY A 117 -0.89 -8.61 0.52
N ASP A 118 0.20 -8.85 -0.18
CA ASP A 118 1.44 -9.40 0.40
C ASP A 118 2.37 -8.27 0.86
N LEU A 119 2.40 -7.16 0.11
CA LEU A 119 3.17 -5.96 0.40
C LEU A 119 2.22 -4.77 0.48
N VAL A 120 2.33 -3.99 1.54
CA VAL A 120 1.43 -2.85 1.77
C VAL A 120 2.27 -1.63 2.10
N THR A 121 2.02 -0.52 1.41
CA THR A 121 2.58 0.76 1.78
C THR A 121 1.53 1.63 2.46
N CYS A 122 1.93 2.40 3.46
CA CYS A 122 1.07 3.35 4.15
C CYS A 122 1.90 4.46 4.80
N ASP A 123 1.25 5.47 5.36
CA ASP A 123 1.93 6.47 6.17
C ASP A 123 2.42 5.91 7.50
N ALA A 124 3.27 6.67 8.20
CA ALA A 124 3.87 6.24 9.46
C ALA A 124 2.81 6.02 10.57
N PHE A 125 1.76 6.83 10.60
CA PHE A 125 0.70 6.69 11.59
C PHE A 125 -0.08 5.39 11.38
N ASN A 126 -0.51 5.11 10.16
CA ASN A 126 -1.19 3.86 9.82
C ASN A 126 -0.29 2.64 10.07
N ALA A 127 1.02 2.75 9.81
CA ALA A 127 1.97 1.69 10.13
C ALA A 127 2.04 1.41 11.64
N ASP A 128 2.04 2.46 12.47
CA ASP A 128 2.04 2.31 13.94
C ASP A 128 0.73 1.65 14.43
N VAL A 129 -0.42 2.01 13.85
CA VAL A 129 -1.72 1.36 14.12
C VAL A 129 -1.67 -0.13 13.77
N VAL A 130 -1.22 -0.46 12.57
CA VAL A 130 -1.17 -1.85 12.06
C VAL A 130 -0.24 -2.71 12.91
N ARG A 131 0.96 -2.19 13.24
CA ARG A 131 1.96 -2.89 14.07
C ARG A 131 1.48 -3.02 15.52
N GLY A 132 0.92 -1.96 16.10
CA GLY A 132 0.34 -2.00 17.46
C GLY A 132 -0.74 -3.08 17.57
N ALA A 133 -1.61 -3.18 16.58
CA ALA A 133 -2.64 -4.21 16.48
C ALA A 133 -2.11 -5.58 16.01
N ARG A 134 -0.83 -5.72 15.65
CA ARG A 134 -0.16 -6.92 15.12
C ARG A 134 -0.84 -7.51 13.87
N LEU A 135 -1.43 -6.64 13.05
CA LEU A 135 -2.18 -7.06 11.87
C LEU A 135 -1.27 -7.47 10.71
N ASP A 136 -0.11 -6.84 10.56
CA ASP A 136 0.94 -7.22 9.63
C ASP A 136 1.39 -8.68 9.84
N ALA A 137 1.70 -9.04 11.08
CA ALA A 137 2.08 -10.41 11.44
C ALA A 137 0.93 -11.41 11.24
N ARG A 138 -0.31 -11.02 11.65
CA ARG A 138 -1.49 -11.88 11.53
C ARG A 138 -1.85 -12.19 10.07
N HIS A 139 -1.75 -11.21 9.19
CA HIS A 139 -2.07 -11.35 7.77
C HIS A 139 -0.84 -11.66 6.90
N ARG A 140 0.35 -11.78 7.52
CA ARG A 140 1.61 -12.10 6.83
C ARG A 140 1.95 -11.13 5.71
N CYS A 141 1.60 -9.86 5.87
CA CYS A 141 1.93 -8.82 4.93
C CYS A 141 3.18 -8.05 5.36
N GLU A 142 4.00 -7.67 4.38
CA GLU A 142 5.17 -6.82 4.59
C GLU A 142 4.74 -5.35 4.50
N LEU A 143 5.04 -4.56 5.54
CA LEU A 143 4.57 -3.19 5.69
C LEU A 143 5.71 -2.20 5.50
N PHE A 144 5.52 -1.22 4.61
CA PHE A 144 6.49 -0.19 4.28
C PHE A 144 5.90 1.21 4.46
N THR A 145 6.64 2.11 5.12
CA THR A 145 6.28 3.52 5.24
C THR A 145 6.96 4.36 4.16
N GLY A 146 6.51 5.63 3.98
CA GLY A 146 7.18 6.56 3.07
C GLY A 146 8.54 7.09 3.58
N ARG A 147 9.10 6.56 4.66
CA ARG A 147 10.43 6.89 5.16
C ARG A 147 11.51 6.29 4.26
N ARG A 148 12.62 7.01 4.09
CA ARG A 148 13.71 6.58 3.21
C ARG A 148 14.18 5.13 3.43
N PRO A 149 14.39 4.64 4.67
CA PRO A 149 14.79 3.25 4.89
C PRO A 149 13.78 2.24 4.31
N ASP A 150 12.48 2.48 4.51
CA ASP A 150 11.43 1.57 4.05
C ASP A 150 11.27 1.60 2.52
N VAL A 151 11.43 2.77 1.89
CA VAL A 151 11.43 2.89 0.42
C VAL A 151 12.59 2.10 -0.19
N LEU A 152 13.79 2.17 0.44
CA LEU A 152 14.95 1.38 0.02
C LEU A 152 14.72 -0.12 0.28
N ALA A 153 14.14 -0.49 1.42
CA ALA A 153 13.81 -1.88 1.76
C ALA A 153 12.79 -2.46 0.75
N LEU A 154 11.75 -1.71 0.40
CA LEU A 154 10.80 -2.13 -0.63
C LEU A 154 11.51 -2.36 -1.97
N ARG A 155 12.41 -1.46 -2.39
CA ARG A 155 13.18 -1.65 -3.63
C ARG A 155 14.01 -2.93 -3.62
N VAL A 156 14.71 -3.21 -2.53
CA VAL A 156 15.47 -4.47 -2.35
C VAL A 156 14.52 -5.66 -2.43
N ARG A 157 13.40 -5.59 -1.71
CA ARG A 157 12.40 -6.66 -1.70
C ARG A 157 11.85 -6.96 -3.08
N LEU A 158 11.58 -5.93 -3.90
CA LEU A 158 11.11 -6.09 -5.27
C LEU A 158 12.11 -6.86 -6.15
N ALA A 159 13.41 -6.63 -5.96
CA ALA A 159 14.45 -7.34 -6.70
C ALA A 159 14.56 -8.82 -6.31
N GLU A 160 14.19 -9.18 -5.07
CA GLU A 160 14.20 -10.55 -4.56
C GLU A 160 12.97 -11.36 -4.95
N LEU A 161 11.89 -10.71 -5.44
CA LEU A 161 10.68 -11.42 -5.85
C LEU A 161 10.95 -12.29 -7.08
N THR A 162 10.61 -13.55 -6.98
CA THR A 162 10.69 -14.51 -8.08
C THR A 162 9.31 -14.78 -8.67
N PRO A 163 9.22 -14.94 -10.01
CA PRO A 163 7.96 -15.32 -10.67
C PRO A 163 7.50 -16.73 -10.26
N GLU A 164 6.22 -17.01 -10.45
CA GLU A 164 5.69 -18.37 -10.29
C GLU A 164 6.38 -19.33 -11.25
N GLY A 165 6.95 -20.40 -10.71
CA GLY A 165 7.54 -21.48 -11.51
C GLY A 165 9.06 -21.57 -11.50
N GLU A 166 9.77 -20.57 -11.01
CA GLU A 166 11.21 -20.67 -10.75
C GLU A 166 11.44 -20.99 -9.26
N THR A 167 11.30 -22.26 -8.91
CA THR A 167 11.89 -22.75 -7.66
C THR A 167 13.35 -23.10 -7.95
N PRO A 168 14.32 -22.62 -7.17
CA PRO A 168 15.72 -22.99 -7.34
C PRO A 168 15.96 -24.47 -7.12
#